data_0ea6156d40f63b8d4303d2d60bca55ad
#
_entry.id   0ea6156d40f63b8d4303d2d60bca55ad
#
_cell.length_a   1.000
_cell.length_b   1.000
_cell.length_c   1.000
_cell.angle_alpha   90.00
_cell.angle_beta   90.00
_cell.angle_gamma   90.00
#
_symmetry.space_group_name_H-M   'P 1'
#
loop_
_entity.id
_entity.type
_entity.pdbx_description
1 polymer ?
#
loop_
_entity_poly.entity_id
_entity_poly.type
_entity_poly.pdbx_seq_one_letter_code
_entity_poly.pdbx_strand_id
1 'polypeptide(L)'
;MDKSIYEFPVTVYGSLEKYNDVLSKARCRIFYKYENRNGTYITDEFAEQLLKTLPYAPVKGIYSTQDEDYTDHGAERNEGRIYGIVPENPNVNWEAHLDEDGIERMYACTDVLIFTALYEEAKDIVGKSQSMELYQPSLKYHEAIVKGRRFIVFDAGCFLGLQVLGDNVEPCFEGASFYTL
;
A
#
# COMPACT_ATOMS: atom_id res chain seq x y z
N MET A 1 30.13 -32.51 -16.35
CA MET A 1 29.89 -31.51 -15.28
C MET A 1 28.83 -30.55 -15.77
N ASP A 2 27.60 -30.83 -15.40
CA ASP A 2 26.45 -30.07 -15.85
C ASP A 2 26.31 -28.85 -14.94
N LYS A 3 26.50 -27.66 -15.49
CA LYS A 3 26.22 -26.41 -14.79
C LYS A 3 24.74 -26.12 -14.95
N SER A 4 23.92 -26.53 -13.97
CA SER A 4 22.55 -26.06 -13.87
C SER A 4 22.58 -24.55 -13.58
N ILE A 5 22.26 -23.77 -14.59
CA ILE A 5 21.98 -22.34 -14.46
C ILE A 5 20.61 -22.25 -13.76
N TYR A 6 20.60 -21.88 -12.48
CA TYR A 6 19.38 -21.47 -11.81
C TYR A 6 19.01 -20.09 -12.34
N GLU A 7 18.12 -20.03 -13.31
CA GLU A 7 17.45 -18.81 -13.69
C GLU A 7 16.45 -18.46 -12.57
N PHE A 8 16.82 -17.48 -11.75
CA PHE A 8 15.84 -16.84 -10.89
C PHE A 8 14.88 -16.05 -11.80
N PRO A 9 13.55 -16.18 -11.64
CA PRO A 9 12.62 -15.35 -12.37
C PRO A 9 12.89 -13.89 -11.99
N VAL A 10 13.47 -13.12 -12.89
CA VAL A 10 13.54 -11.68 -12.77
C VAL A 10 12.10 -11.21 -12.89
N THR A 11 11.51 -10.78 -11.80
CA THR A 11 10.21 -10.11 -11.82
C THR A 11 10.41 -8.78 -12.54
N VAL A 12 10.10 -8.76 -13.83
CA VAL A 12 10.08 -7.52 -14.61
C VAL A 12 8.88 -6.74 -14.10
N TYR A 13 9.13 -5.78 -13.22
CA TYR A 13 8.12 -4.79 -12.87
C TYR A 13 7.78 -4.04 -14.16
N GLY A 14 6.50 -4.11 -14.58
CA GLY A 14 6.04 -3.44 -15.79
C GLY A 14 6.29 -1.94 -15.71
N SER A 15 6.57 -1.31 -16.85
CA SER A 15 6.66 0.14 -16.91
C SER A 15 5.32 0.77 -16.54
N LEU A 16 5.36 1.89 -15.80
CA LEU A 16 4.17 2.68 -15.48
C LEU A 16 3.38 3.03 -16.74
N GLU A 17 2.09 2.79 -16.72
CA GLU A 17 1.19 3.17 -17.82
C GLU A 17 1.04 4.70 -17.83
N LYS A 18 1.36 5.33 -18.96
CA LYS A 18 1.17 6.78 -19.14
C LYS A 18 -0.33 7.09 -19.15
N TYR A 19 -0.80 7.87 -18.17
CA TYR A 19 -2.16 8.38 -18.12
C TYR A 19 -2.29 9.68 -18.94
N ASN A 20 -1.34 10.61 -18.77
CA ASN A 20 -1.17 11.84 -19.55
C ASN A 20 0.31 12.30 -19.47
N ASP A 21 0.62 13.52 -19.89
CA ASP A 21 2.00 14.02 -19.89
C ASP A 21 2.59 14.25 -18.51
N VAL A 22 1.78 14.32 -17.45
CA VAL A 22 2.19 14.59 -16.07
C VAL A 22 2.04 13.35 -15.18
N LEU A 23 1.04 12.51 -15.45
CA LEU A 23 0.60 11.42 -14.61
C LEU A 23 0.84 10.08 -15.28
N SER A 24 1.23 9.11 -14.47
CA SER A 24 1.20 7.70 -14.83
C SER A 24 0.26 6.93 -13.90
N LYS A 25 -0.29 5.84 -14.40
CA LYS A 25 -1.22 5.00 -13.66
C LYS A 25 -0.49 3.79 -13.09
N ALA A 26 -0.80 3.44 -11.85
CA ALA A 26 -0.43 2.20 -11.20
C ALA A 26 -1.63 1.61 -10.46
N ARG A 27 -1.46 0.41 -9.96
CA ARG A 27 -2.36 -0.24 -9.01
C ARG A 27 -1.70 -0.26 -7.64
N CYS A 28 -2.53 -0.30 -6.59
CA CYS A 28 -2.07 -0.43 -5.21
C CYS A 28 -2.87 -1.52 -4.51
N ARG A 29 -2.18 -2.54 -3.97
CA ARG A 29 -2.74 -3.45 -2.95
C ARG A 29 -2.62 -2.76 -1.61
N ILE A 30 -3.74 -2.62 -0.88
CA ILE A 30 -3.77 -1.79 0.32
C ILE A 30 -3.77 -2.65 1.57
N PHE A 31 -4.78 -3.46 1.77
CA PHE A 31 -4.98 -4.28 2.95
C PHE A 31 -5.86 -5.49 2.64
N TYR A 32 -5.81 -6.47 3.52
CA TYR A 32 -6.75 -7.60 3.57
C TYR A 32 -7.56 -7.56 4.87
N LYS A 33 -8.67 -8.27 4.92
CA LYS A 33 -9.56 -8.34 6.08
C LYS A 33 -9.00 -9.23 7.18
N TYR A 34 -9.50 -9.00 8.37
CA TYR A 34 -9.24 -9.74 9.59
C TYR A 34 -7.88 -9.40 10.23
N GLU A 35 -7.18 -10.40 10.75
CA GLU A 35 -5.97 -10.17 11.55
C GLU A 35 -4.75 -9.82 10.66
N ASN A 36 -3.93 -8.89 11.14
CA ASN A 36 -2.68 -8.49 10.49
C ASN A 36 -1.50 -8.46 11.49
N ARG A 37 -0.30 -8.19 10.99
CA ARG A 37 0.95 -8.22 11.77
C ARG A 37 0.95 -7.27 12.98
N ASN A 38 0.22 -6.16 12.93
CA ASN A 38 0.20 -5.16 14.00
C ASN A 38 -0.80 -5.48 15.12
N GLY A 39 -1.44 -6.65 15.08
CA GLY A 39 -2.43 -7.02 16.09
C GLY A 39 -3.73 -6.22 15.98
N THR A 40 -4.02 -5.67 14.80
CA THR A 40 -5.30 -5.07 14.48
C THR A 40 -6.17 -6.05 13.69
N TYR A 41 -7.47 -5.83 13.75
CA TYR A 41 -8.46 -6.68 13.10
C TYR A 41 -9.41 -5.83 12.27
N ILE A 42 -9.47 -6.12 10.98
CA ILE A 42 -10.30 -5.41 10.00
C ILE A 42 -11.56 -6.23 9.76
N THR A 43 -12.71 -5.77 10.26
CA THR A 43 -14.00 -6.43 9.99
C THR A 43 -14.49 -6.14 8.57
N ASP A 44 -15.47 -6.92 8.10
CA ASP A 44 -16.11 -6.68 6.81
C ASP A 44 -16.75 -5.29 6.76
N GLU A 45 -17.47 -4.90 7.82
CA GLU A 45 -18.16 -3.62 7.93
C GLU A 45 -17.19 -2.44 7.92
N PHE A 46 -16.08 -2.57 8.68
CA PHE A 46 -15.05 -1.53 8.70
C PHE A 46 -14.36 -1.41 7.34
N ALA A 47 -14.02 -2.53 6.70
CA ALA A 47 -13.40 -2.53 5.37
C ALA A 47 -14.29 -1.79 4.34
N GLU A 48 -15.60 -2.08 4.30
CA GLU A 48 -16.54 -1.41 3.42
C GLU A 48 -16.67 0.09 3.70
N GLN A 49 -16.71 0.46 4.98
CA GLN A 49 -16.78 1.87 5.39
C GLN A 49 -15.49 2.61 5.03
N LEU A 50 -14.33 2.00 5.29
CA LEU A 50 -13.02 2.59 5.04
C LEU A 50 -12.81 2.85 3.54
N LEU A 51 -13.13 1.87 2.68
CA LEU A 51 -12.97 1.99 1.22
C LEU A 51 -13.78 3.14 0.61
N LYS A 52 -14.89 3.55 1.23
CA LYS A 52 -15.66 4.74 0.80
C LYS A 52 -14.91 6.06 1.00
N THR A 53 -13.88 6.07 1.86
CA THR A 53 -13.05 7.24 2.14
C THR A 53 -11.77 7.28 1.31
N LEU A 54 -11.56 6.30 0.44
CA LEU A 54 -10.36 6.14 -0.36
C LEU A 54 -10.20 7.19 -1.50
N PRO A 55 -11.27 7.64 -2.21
CA PRO A 55 -11.14 8.66 -3.23
C PRO A 55 -10.39 9.89 -2.73
N TYR A 56 -9.45 10.37 -3.55
CA TYR A 56 -8.58 11.52 -3.27
C TYR A 56 -7.53 11.30 -2.16
N ALA A 57 -7.40 10.12 -1.60
CA ALA A 57 -6.32 9.81 -0.66
C ALA A 57 -4.97 10.03 -1.33
N PRO A 58 -4.03 10.77 -0.72
CA PRO A 58 -2.71 11.00 -1.30
C PRO A 58 -1.83 9.75 -1.25
N VAL A 59 -1.02 9.57 -2.28
CA VAL A 59 0.14 8.67 -2.25
C VAL A 59 1.31 9.49 -1.72
N LYS A 60 1.83 9.11 -0.57
CA LYS A 60 2.88 9.84 0.17
C LYS A 60 4.16 9.04 0.19
N GLY A 61 5.29 9.73 0.38
CA GLY A 61 6.57 9.07 0.57
C GLY A 61 7.63 10.04 1.09
N ILE A 62 8.64 9.49 1.73
CA ILE A 62 9.85 10.22 2.12
C ILE A 62 10.99 9.55 1.38
N TYR A 63 11.61 10.27 0.46
CA TYR A 63 12.72 9.76 -0.35
C TYR A 63 14.06 10.24 0.21
N SER A 64 14.97 9.31 0.45
CA SER A 64 16.35 9.57 0.83
C SER A 64 17.23 9.60 -0.42
N THR A 65 17.78 10.75 -0.74
CA THR A 65 18.74 10.87 -1.86
C THR A 65 20.08 10.21 -1.56
N GLN A 66 20.40 9.98 -0.28
CA GLN A 66 21.61 9.29 0.14
C GLN A 66 21.51 7.77 -0.09
N ASP A 67 20.33 7.20 0.17
CA ASP A 67 20.09 5.77 0.06
C ASP A 67 19.50 5.40 -1.31
N GLU A 68 19.14 6.42 -2.11
CA GLU A 68 18.45 6.29 -3.41
C GLU A 68 17.16 5.44 -3.28
N ASP A 69 16.46 5.57 -2.13
CA ASP A 69 15.26 4.81 -1.84
C ASP A 69 14.27 5.60 -0.96
N TYR A 70 13.03 5.10 -0.89
CA TYR A 70 12.06 5.57 0.09
C TYR A 70 12.45 5.10 1.49
N THR A 71 11.95 5.82 2.49
CA THR A 71 12.18 5.48 3.90
C THR A 71 10.89 4.94 4.54
N ASP A 72 10.88 4.86 5.87
CA ASP A 72 9.71 4.55 6.67
C ASP A 72 8.78 5.77 6.80
N HIS A 73 7.75 5.65 7.62
CA HIS A 73 6.87 6.76 7.99
C HIS A 73 7.65 7.89 8.66
N GLY A 74 7.26 9.13 8.37
CA GLY A 74 7.76 10.30 9.10
C GLY A 74 7.21 10.38 10.52
N ALA A 75 7.91 11.12 11.38
CA ALA A 75 7.44 11.39 12.74
C ALA A 75 6.19 12.29 12.74
N GLU A 76 6.08 13.17 11.74
CA GLU A 76 4.99 14.12 11.60
C GLU A 76 4.14 13.83 10.35
N ARG A 77 2.84 14.14 10.41
CA ARG A 77 1.88 13.88 9.30
C ARG A 77 2.20 14.62 8.01
N ASN A 78 2.91 15.73 8.10
CA ASN A 78 3.27 16.60 6.98
C ASN A 78 4.67 16.34 6.43
N GLU A 79 5.36 15.33 6.92
CA GLU A 79 6.66 14.94 6.37
C GLU A 79 6.51 14.23 5.04
N GLY A 80 7.53 14.38 4.20
CA GLY A 80 7.59 13.79 2.88
C GLY A 80 6.88 14.59 1.80
N ARG A 81 6.66 13.93 0.67
CA ARG A 81 6.02 14.49 -0.52
C ARG A 81 4.74 13.72 -0.87
N ILE A 82 3.87 14.40 -1.60
CA ILE A 82 2.72 13.75 -2.24
C ILE A 82 3.16 13.40 -3.65
N TYR A 83 3.31 12.11 -3.91
CA TYR A 83 3.74 11.55 -5.20
C TYR A 83 2.59 11.20 -6.12
N GLY A 84 1.38 11.20 -5.62
CA GLY A 84 0.22 10.84 -6.39
C GLY A 84 -1.07 10.96 -5.60
N ILE A 85 -2.14 10.50 -6.22
CA ILE A 85 -3.48 10.56 -5.65
C ILE A 85 -4.32 9.38 -6.10
N VAL A 86 -5.20 8.92 -5.25
CA VAL A 86 -6.28 8.00 -5.63
C VAL A 86 -7.33 8.79 -6.41
N PRO A 87 -7.72 8.38 -7.63
CA PRO A 87 -8.71 9.11 -8.42
C PRO A 87 -10.11 9.07 -7.77
N GLU A 88 -11.01 9.94 -8.24
CA GLU A 88 -12.41 9.99 -7.80
C GLU A 88 -13.13 8.65 -7.95
N ASN A 89 -12.88 7.97 -9.09
CA ASN A 89 -13.39 6.63 -9.37
C ASN A 89 -12.23 5.63 -9.32
N PRO A 90 -11.89 5.12 -8.14
CA PRO A 90 -10.62 4.45 -7.89
C PRO A 90 -10.56 3.00 -8.37
N ASN A 91 -11.61 2.47 -9.00
CA ASN A 91 -11.66 1.09 -9.47
C ASN A 91 -11.29 0.09 -8.37
N VAL A 92 -11.98 0.19 -7.23
CA VAL A 92 -11.73 -0.70 -6.07
C VAL A 92 -12.25 -2.10 -6.36
N ASN A 93 -11.40 -3.09 -6.16
CA ASN A 93 -11.77 -4.51 -6.24
C ASN A 93 -10.94 -5.34 -5.26
N TRP A 94 -11.37 -6.57 -5.02
CA TRP A 94 -10.64 -7.53 -4.22
C TRP A 94 -9.88 -8.48 -5.15
N GLU A 95 -8.55 -8.60 -4.94
CA GLU A 95 -7.67 -9.43 -5.76
C GLU A 95 -6.91 -10.43 -4.89
N ALA A 96 -6.86 -11.69 -5.33
CA ALA A 96 -6.03 -12.71 -4.70
C ALA A 96 -4.54 -12.42 -4.97
N HIS A 97 -3.72 -12.55 -3.94
CA HIS A 97 -2.27 -12.45 -4.04
C HIS A 97 -1.61 -13.50 -3.15
N LEU A 98 -0.64 -14.22 -3.71
CA LEU A 98 0.20 -15.13 -2.96
C LEU A 98 1.37 -14.34 -2.36
N ASP A 99 1.35 -14.17 -1.05
CA ASP A 99 2.40 -13.45 -0.33
C ASP A 99 3.67 -14.29 -0.18
N GLU A 100 4.78 -13.65 0.18
CA GLU A 100 6.09 -14.31 0.35
C GLU A 100 6.09 -15.41 1.42
N ASP A 101 5.17 -15.32 2.39
CA ASP A 101 4.97 -16.36 3.40
C ASP A 101 4.23 -17.61 2.89
N GLY A 102 3.87 -17.64 1.60
CA GLY A 102 3.16 -18.73 0.93
C GLY A 102 1.66 -18.75 1.21
N ILE A 103 1.10 -17.71 1.79
CA ILE A 103 -0.34 -17.60 2.07
C ILE A 103 -1.01 -16.72 1.02
N GLU A 104 -2.05 -17.24 0.38
CA GLU A 104 -2.89 -16.45 -0.51
C GLU A 104 -3.88 -15.61 0.29
N ARG A 105 -3.88 -14.30 0.04
CA ARG A 105 -4.78 -13.34 0.70
C ARG A 105 -5.55 -12.51 -0.31
N MET A 106 -6.77 -12.12 0.06
CA MET A 106 -7.62 -11.24 -0.75
C MET A 106 -7.40 -9.78 -0.35
N TYR A 107 -6.70 -9.03 -1.20
CA TYR A 107 -6.39 -7.62 -0.98
C TYR A 107 -7.43 -6.69 -1.59
N ALA A 108 -7.80 -5.64 -0.85
CA ALA A 108 -8.43 -4.47 -1.44
C ALA A 108 -7.42 -3.73 -2.31
N CYS A 109 -7.72 -3.60 -3.60
CA CYS A 109 -6.86 -2.97 -4.58
C CYS A 109 -7.53 -1.74 -5.19
N THR A 110 -6.73 -0.76 -5.61
CA THR A 110 -7.21 0.51 -6.17
C THR A 110 -6.30 1.01 -7.27
N ASP A 111 -6.82 1.81 -8.18
CA ASP A 111 -6.01 2.62 -9.07
C ASP A 111 -5.40 3.80 -8.32
N VAL A 112 -4.18 4.17 -8.69
CA VAL A 112 -3.50 5.39 -8.24
C VAL A 112 -2.90 6.12 -9.43
N LEU A 113 -2.90 7.46 -9.37
CA LEU A 113 -2.26 8.33 -10.36
C LEU A 113 -1.00 8.92 -9.73
N ILE A 114 0.15 8.68 -10.34
CA ILE A 114 1.47 9.06 -9.85
C ILE A 114 1.99 10.24 -10.65
N PHE A 115 2.52 11.27 -9.97
CA PHE A 115 3.05 12.51 -10.57
C PHE A 115 4.47 12.30 -11.14
N THR A 116 4.60 11.44 -12.12
CA THR A 116 5.91 11.01 -12.69
C THR A 116 6.67 12.11 -13.43
N ALA A 117 6.00 13.21 -13.85
CA ALA A 117 6.67 14.36 -14.43
C ALA A 117 7.20 15.37 -13.39
N LEU A 118 6.73 15.30 -12.13
CA LEU A 118 7.14 16.24 -11.08
C LEU A 118 8.36 15.76 -10.31
N TYR A 119 8.49 14.46 -10.12
CA TYR A 119 9.54 13.84 -9.29
C TYR A 119 10.15 12.66 -10.03
N GLU A 120 11.45 12.65 -10.17
CA GLU A 120 12.15 11.57 -10.90
C GLU A 120 12.00 10.24 -10.17
N GLU A 121 12.12 10.25 -8.84
CA GLU A 121 11.96 9.09 -7.98
C GLU A 121 10.53 8.51 -7.95
N ALA A 122 9.54 9.26 -8.42
CA ALA A 122 8.16 8.77 -8.53
C ALA A 122 8.02 7.58 -9.48
N LYS A 123 8.95 7.40 -10.39
CA LYS A 123 9.00 6.26 -11.32
C LYS A 123 9.35 4.96 -10.62
N ASP A 124 10.01 5.05 -9.46
CA ASP A 124 10.47 3.90 -8.68
C ASP A 124 9.44 3.40 -7.67
N ILE A 125 8.25 4.01 -7.64
CA ILE A 125 7.16 3.61 -6.73
C ILE A 125 6.63 2.21 -7.04
N VAL A 126 6.62 1.82 -8.31
CA VAL A 126 6.18 0.47 -8.70
C VAL A 126 7.18 -0.57 -8.19
N GLY A 127 6.66 -1.57 -7.49
CA GLY A 127 7.44 -2.58 -6.79
C GLY A 127 7.70 -2.26 -5.32
N LYS A 128 7.49 -1.02 -4.87
CA LYS A 128 7.64 -0.65 -3.47
C LYS A 128 6.46 -1.13 -2.64
N SER A 129 6.75 -1.47 -1.39
CA SER A 129 5.76 -1.76 -0.38
C SER A 129 4.92 -0.53 -0.05
N GLN A 130 3.73 -0.78 0.45
CA GLN A 130 2.78 0.26 0.82
C GLN A 130 2.31 0.05 2.25
N SER A 131 2.10 1.15 2.99
CA SER A 131 1.40 1.15 4.26
C SER A 131 0.25 2.13 4.23
N MET A 132 -0.97 1.66 4.56
CA MET A 132 -2.11 2.57 4.69
C MET A 132 -1.98 3.41 5.95
N GLU A 133 -2.16 4.70 5.81
CA GLU A 133 -2.27 5.63 6.94
C GLU A 133 -3.72 5.98 7.19
N LEU A 134 -4.14 5.89 8.45
CA LEU A 134 -5.48 6.29 8.89
C LEU A 134 -5.43 7.61 9.63
N TYR A 135 -6.42 8.47 9.40
CA TYR A 135 -6.54 9.75 10.08
C TYR A 135 -6.95 9.54 11.54
N GLN A 136 -5.99 9.62 12.44
CA GLN A 136 -6.15 9.28 13.85
C GLN A 136 -7.35 9.92 14.55
N PRO A 137 -7.69 11.22 14.34
CA PRO A 137 -8.88 11.82 14.96
C PRO A 137 -10.20 11.20 14.50
N SER A 138 -10.24 10.48 13.37
CA SER A 138 -11.44 9.79 12.86
C SER A 138 -11.58 8.37 13.39
N LEU A 139 -10.53 7.82 14.01
CA LEU A 139 -10.51 6.43 14.44
C LEU A 139 -11.42 6.21 15.66
N LYS A 140 -12.25 5.17 15.55
CA LYS A 140 -12.95 4.55 16.69
C LYS A 140 -12.54 3.08 16.71
N TYR A 141 -12.26 2.56 17.88
CA TYR A 141 -11.85 1.18 18.05
C TYR A 141 -12.21 0.67 19.45
N HIS A 142 -12.22 -0.65 19.56
CA HIS A 142 -12.33 -1.35 20.84
C HIS A 142 -11.36 -2.53 20.86
N GLU A 143 -11.10 -3.06 22.06
CA GLU A 143 -10.37 -4.32 22.20
C GLU A 143 -11.32 -5.50 22.16
N ALA A 144 -10.95 -6.56 21.45
CA ALA A 144 -11.70 -7.80 21.42
C ALA A 144 -10.77 -9.02 21.47
N ILE A 145 -11.31 -10.15 21.94
CA ILE A 145 -10.64 -11.44 21.86
C ILE A 145 -11.26 -12.24 20.71
N VAL A 146 -10.44 -12.49 19.69
CA VAL A 146 -10.82 -13.28 18.51
C VAL A 146 -9.96 -14.56 18.52
N LYS A 147 -10.61 -15.72 18.50
CA LYS A 147 -9.91 -17.03 18.54
C LYS A 147 -8.86 -17.14 19.65
N GLY A 148 -9.14 -16.56 20.83
CA GLY A 148 -8.26 -16.59 22.01
C GLY A 148 -7.11 -15.60 22.00
N ARG A 149 -7.00 -14.71 21.00
CA ARG A 149 -5.98 -13.66 20.89
C ARG A 149 -6.63 -12.28 21.00
N ARG A 150 -5.94 -11.32 21.63
CA ARG A 150 -6.40 -9.94 21.78
C ARG A 150 -6.04 -9.14 20.53
N PHE A 151 -7.02 -8.36 20.03
CA PHE A 151 -6.87 -7.46 18.90
C PHE A 151 -7.47 -6.10 19.20
N ILE A 152 -6.92 -5.09 18.52
CA ILE A 152 -7.59 -3.79 18.35
C ILE A 152 -8.49 -3.92 17.12
N VAL A 153 -9.79 -3.77 17.32
CA VAL A 153 -10.79 -3.83 16.25
C VAL A 153 -11.24 -2.42 15.93
N PHE A 154 -11.10 -2.02 14.67
CA PHE A 154 -11.56 -0.70 14.23
C PHE A 154 -13.05 -0.72 13.93
N ASP A 155 -13.76 0.31 14.43
CA ASP A 155 -15.19 0.52 14.23
C ASP A 155 -15.48 1.64 13.22
N ALA A 156 -14.60 2.66 13.14
CA ALA A 156 -14.70 3.75 12.19
C ALA A 156 -13.32 4.36 11.93
N GLY A 157 -13.16 5.00 10.78
CA GLY A 157 -11.95 5.70 10.38
C GLY A 157 -12.00 6.16 8.94
N CYS A 158 -11.01 6.95 8.52
CA CYS A 158 -10.81 7.31 7.12
C CYS A 158 -9.33 7.27 6.75
N PHE A 159 -9.04 7.13 5.46
CA PHE A 159 -7.67 7.21 4.95
C PHE A 159 -7.09 8.61 5.17
N LEU A 160 -5.85 8.64 5.65
CA LEU A 160 -4.99 9.81 5.59
C LEU A 160 -4.13 9.76 4.32
N GLY A 161 -3.70 8.57 3.91
CA GLY A 161 -2.90 8.37 2.72
C GLY A 161 -2.45 6.92 2.54
N LEU A 162 -1.73 6.70 1.45
CA LEU A 162 -1.03 5.47 1.09
C LEU A 162 0.46 5.79 1.08
N GLN A 163 1.18 5.32 2.10
CA GLN A 163 2.60 5.60 2.26
C GLN A 163 3.44 4.62 1.43
N VAL A 164 4.33 5.16 0.60
CA VAL A 164 5.37 4.39 -0.08
C VAL A 164 6.47 4.06 0.92
N LEU A 165 6.85 2.80 1.02
CA LEU A 165 7.90 2.32 1.91
C LEU A 165 9.14 1.91 1.13
N GLY A 166 10.33 2.12 1.72
CA GLY A 166 11.59 1.63 1.18
C GLY A 166 11.74 0.11 1.28
N ASP A 167 12.71 -0.44 0.57
CA ASP A 167 12.95 -1.89 0.49
C ASP A 167 13.31 -2.53 1.83
N ASN A 168 13.79 -1.73 2.78
CA ASN A 168 14.17 -2.18 4.13
C ASN A 168 13.03 -2.06 5.16
N VAL A 169 11.82 -1.68 4.74
CA VAL A 169 10.68 -1.45 5.63
C VAL A 169 9.58 -2.46 5.33
N GLU A 170 9.23 -3.27 6.32
CA GLU A 170 8.15 -4.24 6.20
C GLU A 170 6.78 -3.58 6.35
N PRO A 171 5.83 -3.80 5.41
CA PRO A 171 4.47 -3.30 5.53
C PRO A 171 3.67 -4.08 6.59
N CYS A 172 2.63 -3.47 7.12
CA CYS A 172 1.69 -4.11 8.05
C CYS A 172 0.96 -5.31 7.40
N PHE A 173 0.65 -5.18 6.11
CA PHE A 173 0.04 -6.22 5.30
C PHE A 173 1.09 -6.73 4.30
N GLU A 174 1.41 -8.02 4.34
CA GLU A 174 2.59 -8.64 3.74
C GLU A 174 2.82 -8.30 2.27
N GLY A 175 1.77 -8.38 1.45
CA GLY A 175 1.82 -8.11 0.00
C GLY A 175 1.32 -6.72 -0.40
N ALA A 176 1.11 -5.81 0.59
CA ALA A 176 0.71 -4.45 0.29
C ALA A 176 1.79 -3.71 -0.49
N SER A 177 1.49 -3.29 -1.72
CA SER A 177 2.48 -2.74 -2.64
C SER A 177 1.85 -1.98 -3.80
N PHE A 178 2.67 -1.17 -4.48
CA PHE A 178 2.32 -0.57 -5.76
C PHE A 178 2.80 -1.46 -6.91
N TYR A 179 1.94 -1.68 -7.91
CA TYR A 179 2.22 -2.58 -9.03
C TYR A 179 1.56 -2.09 -10.33
N THR A 180 1.91 -2.71 -11.43
CA THR A 180 1.26 -2.54 -12.74
C THR A 180 0.59 -3.84 -13.17
N LEU A 181 -0.45 -3.75 -14.00
CA LEU A 181 -1.14 -4.90 -14.59
C LEU A 181 -0.36 -5.47 -15.77
#